data_1b9bcc05e4945b54207e630f50c68526
#
_entry.id   1b9bcc05e4945b54207e630f50c68526
#
_cell.length_a   1.000
_cell.length_b   1.000
_cell.length_c   1.000
_cell.angle_alpha   90.00
_cell.angle_beta   90.00
_cell.angle_gamma   90.00
#
_symmetry.space_group_name_H-M   'P 1'
#
loop_
_entity.id
_entity.type
_entity.pdbx_description
1 polymer ?
#
loop_
_entity_poly.entity_id
_entity_poly.type
_entity_poly.pdbx_seq_one_letter_code
_entity_poly.pdbx_strand_id
1 'polypeptide(L)'
;PAFADLDDESERREIDDYHYVFSADCQPYMTWQARALYESWRAIGSPGRMTRLISCTDDEYARYEHMDVVPDTVKCPSFVWYAKEKFGDDDGYSAYNLPGGMNHWAQNVGTDRKWVVKLDADMLLLKPLSVREIPASKGVAASGQYDYLVGTKNGMAKWFVDEEVEKRLAPVGGWEIFDAEDFVNMTPHWFAQ
;
A
#
# COMPACT_ATOMS: atom_id res chain seq x y z
N PRO A 1 -16.50 3.26 -19.10
CA PRO A 1 -17.90 3.54 -18.81
C PRO A 1 -18.44 2.71 -17.62
N ALA A 2 -17.57 2.21 -16.73
CA ALA A 2 -17.95 1.33 -15.62
C ALA A 2 -18.77 2.04 -14.51
N PHE A 3 -18.76 3.38 -14.45
CA PHE A 3 -19.48 4.15 -13.43
C PHE A 3 -20.69 4.94 -13.96
N ALA A 4 -20.92 4.94 -15.28
CA ALA A 4 -22.02 5.71 -15.86
C ALA A 4 -23.42 5.19 -15.44
N ASP A 5 -23.49 3.97 -14.91
CA ASP A 5 -24.73 3.28 -14.55
C ASP A 5 -24.92 3.11 -13.02
N LEU A 6 -24.14 3.81 -12.17
CA LEU A 6 -24.40 3.82 -10.73
C LEU A 6 -25.59 4.74 -10.46
N ASP A 7 -26.78 4.14 -10.37
CA ASP A 7 -28.04 4.86 -10.14
C ASP A 7 -28.26 5.30 -8.68
N ASP A 8 -27.37 4.88 -7.75
CA ASP A 8 -27.48 5.19 -6.33
C ASP A 8 -26.38 6.17 -5.87
N GLU A 9 -26.81 7.33 -5.40
CA GLU A 9 -25.94 8.36 -4.79
C GLU A 9 -25.11 7.80 -3.61
N SER A 10 -25.62 6.76 -2.91
CA SER A 10 -24.94 6.09 -1.82
C SER A 10 -23.74 5.27 -2.30
N GLU A 11 -23.79 4.66 -3.47
CA GLU A 11 -22.68 3.92 -4.07
C GLU A 11 -21.60 4.86 -4.59
N ARG A 12 -21.98 6.00 -5.16
CA ARG A 12 -21.01 7.04 -5.58
C ARG A 12 -20.24 7.59 -4.39
N ARG A 13 -20.93 7.89 -3.28
CA ARG A 13 -20.27 8.38 -2.05
C ARG A 13 -19.31 7.35 -1.46
N GLU A 14 -19.69 6.06 -1.46
CA GLU A 14 -18.82 5.00 -0.97
C GLU A 14 -17.51 4.91 -1.79
N ILE A 15 -17.62 5.01 -3.12
CA ILE A 15 -16.46 4.93 -4.02
C ILE A 15 -15.50 6.10 -3.81
N ASP A 16 -16.02 7.28 -3.51
CA ASP A 16 -15.21 8.46 -3.23
C ASP A 16 -14.49 8.40 -1.87
N ASP A 17 -14.92 7.52 -0.97
CA ASP A 17 -14.35 7.37 0.37
C ASP A 17 -13.04 6.56 0.42
N TYR A 18 -12.47 6.16 -0.72
CA TYR A 18 -11.24 5.38 -0.79
C TYR A 18 -10.01 6.24 -1.13
N HIS A 19 -8.90 5.90 -0.48
CA HIS A 19 -7.57 6.38 -0.84
C HIS A 19 -6.66 5.19 -1.15
N TYR A 20 -6.36 4.99 -2.41
CA TYR A 20 -5.43 3.98 -2.88
C TYR A 20 -4.01 4.48 -2.73
N VAL A 21 -3.14 3.70 -2.08
CA VAL A 21 -1.75 4.07 -1.83
C VAL A 21 -0.84 2.90 -2.19
N PHE A 22 0.22 3.17 -2.92
CA PHE A 22 1.22 2.17 -3.25
C PHE A 22 2.63 2.75 -3.20
N SER A 23 3.61 1.88 -2.91
CA SER A 23 5.02 2.25 -2.82
C SER A 23 5.76 1.88 -4.10
N ALA A 24 6.71 2.72 -4.51
CA ALA A 24 7.62 2.50 -5.62
C ALA A 24 8.98 3.16 -5.32
N ASP A 25 10.04 2.63 -5.93
CA ASP A 25 11.36 3.23 -5.88
C ASP A 25 11.64 4.06 -7.15
N CYS A 26 12.69 4.90 -7.14
CA CYS A 26 13.15 5.66 -8.28
C CYS A 26 13.87 4.77 -9.32
N GLN A 27 13.18 3.77 -9.86
CA GLN A 27 13.73 2.83 -10.82
C GLN A 27 12.81 2.68 -12.04
N PRO A 28 13.38 2.51 -13.26
CA PRO A 28 12.59 2.32 -14.48
C PRO A 28 11.62 1.15 -14.38
N TYR A 29 12.01 0.08 -13.69
CA TYR A 29 11.16 -1.09 -13.45
C TYR A 29 9.89 -0.72 -12.68
N MET A 30 10.01 0.04 -11.61
CA MET A 30 8.85 0.49 -10.81
C MET A 30 8.01 1.54 -11.54
N THR A 31 8.61 2.28 -12.47
CA THR A 31 7.91 3.31 -13.26
C THR A 31 6.81 2.72 -14.14
N TRP A 32 7.11 1.66 -14.90
CA TRP A 32 6.10 1.07 -15.77
C TRP A 32 5.00 0.35 -14.99
N GLN A 33 5.34 -0.26 -13.85
CA GLN A 33 4.36 -0.85 -12.94
C GLN A 33 3.42 0.22 -12.39
N ALA A 34 3.96 1.32 -11.85
CA ALA A 34 3.18 2.45 -11.36
C ALA A 34 2.25 3.02 -12.44
N ARG A 35 2.73 3.12 -13.70
CA ARG A 35 1.91 3.55 -14.84
C ARG A 35 0.79 2.56 -15.12
N ALA A 36 1.08 1.26 -15.18
CA ALA A 36 0.08 0.23 -15.46
C ALA A 36 -1.02 0.20 -14.39
N LEU A 37 -0.63 0.25 -13.11
CA LEU A 37 -1.57 0.34 -12.00
C LEU A 37 -2.43 1.62 -12.09
N TYR A 38 -1.82 2.78 -12.30
CA TYR A 38 -2.53 4.06 -12.39
C TYR A 38 -3.51 4.08 -13.57
N GLU A 39 -3.11 3.58 -14.75
CA GLU A 39 -4.01 3.51 -15.91
C GLU A 39 -5.13 2.48 -15.70
N SER A 40 -4.90 1.39 -15.00
CA SER A 40 -5.96 0.45 -14.63
C SER A 40 -6.98 1.09 -13.69
N TRP A 41 -6.52 1.89 -12.71
CA TRP A 41 -7.40 2.68 -11.83
C TRP A 41 -8.21 3.72 -12.61
N ARG A 42 -7.59 4.38 -13.60
CA ARG A 42 -8.33 5.29 -14.50
C ARG A 42 -9.37 4.56 -15.34
N ALA A 43 -9.03 3.39 -15.85
CA ALA A 43 -9.93 2.60 -16.70
C ALA A 43 -11.20 2.15 -15.98
N ILE A 44 -11.13 1.94 -14.66
CA ILE A 44 -12.30 1.62 -13.83
C ILE A 44 -13.04 2.86 -13.30
N GLY A 45 -12.72 4.07 -13.78
CA GLY A 45 -13.42 5.32 -13.47
C GLY A 45 -12.80 6.16 -12.35
N SER A 46 -11.56 5.90 -11.98
CA SER A 46 -10.82 6.68 -10.96
C SER A 46 -11.56 6.78 -9.62
N PRO A 47 -11.93 5.65 -8.99
CA PRO A 47 -12.66 5.67 -7.73
C PRO A 47 -11.79 6.28 -6.61
N GLY A 48 -12.30 7.30 -5.94
CA GLY A 48 -11.60 7.96 -4.83
C GLY A 48 -10.30 8.66 -5.26
N ARG A 49 -9.25 8.51 -4.46
CA ARG A 49 -7.92 9.12 -4.67
C ARG A 49 -6.85 8.05 -4.81
N MET A 50 -5.80 8.30 -5.61
CA MET A 50 -4.63 7.41 -5.70
C MET A 50 -3.35 8.20 -5.52
N THR A 51 -2.51 7.77 -4.57
CA THR A 51 -1.20 8.37 -4.28
C THR A 51 -0.08 7.33 -4.46
N ARG A 52 0.95 7.72 -5.21
CA ARG A 52 2.21 6.99 -5.28
C ARG A 52 3.17 7.51 -4.23
N LEU A 53 3.74 6.62 -3.42
CA LEU A 53 4.85 6.91 -2.51
C LEU A 53 6.14 6.52 -3.21
N ILE A 54 7.05 7.49 -3.39
CA ILE A 54 8.32 7.23 -4.05
C ILE A 54 9.46 7.37 -3.03
N SER A 55 10.10 6.24 -2.71
CA SER A 55 11.16 6.16 -1.72
C SER A 55 12.52 6.06 -2.41
N CYS A 56 13.33 7.10 -2.30
CA CYS A 56 14.67 7.17 -2.85
C CYS A 56 15.52 8.20 -2.12
N THR A 57 16.84 8.11 -2.32
CA THR A 57 17.75 9.15 -1.89
C THR A 57 17.52 10.45 -2.67
N ASP A 58 18.03 11.57 -2.17
CA ASP A 58 17.90 12.86 -2.86
C ASP A 58 18.58 12.86 -4.24
N ASP A 59 19.70 12.16 -4.37
CA ASP A 59 20.44 12.03 -5.64
C ASP A 59 19.71 11.17 -6.66
N GLU A 60 19.06 10.09 -6.24
CA GLU A 60 18.21 9.26 -7.10
C GLU A 60 16.98 10.05 -7.55
N TYR A 61 16.33 10.73 -6.61
CA TYR A 61 15.15 11.54 -6.89
C TYR A 61 15.44 12.68 -7.88
N ALA A 62 16.58 13.37 -7.73
CA ALA A 62 16.97 14.46 -8.63
C ALA A 62 17.22 13.98 -10.07
N ARG A 63 17.58 12.72 -10.26
CA ARG A 63 17.82 12.09 -11.59
C ARG A 63 16.61 11.37 -12.16
N TYR A 64 15.54 11.25 -11.37
CA TYR A 64 14.36 10.50 -11.77
C TYR A 64 13.44 11.35 -12.65
N GLU A 65 13.27 10.94 -13.91
CA GLU A 65 12.59 11.72 -14.96
C GLU A 65 11.07 11.45 -15.07
N HIS A 66 10.52 10.50 -14.30
CA HIS A 66 9.15 9.99 -14.49
C HIS A 66 8.20 10.34 -13.33
N MET A 67 8.29 11.56 -12.84
CA MET A 67 7.43 12.03 -11.74
C MET A 67 5.97 12.21 -12.14
N ASP A 68 5.72 12.49 -13.42
CA ASP A 68 4.41 12.74 -14.00
C ASP A 68 3.55 11.49 -14.24
N VAL A 69 4.13 10.29 -14.06
CA VAL A 69 3.43 9.01 -14.31
C VAL A 69 2.19 8.86 -13.43
N VAL A 70 2.28 9.31 -12.18
CA VAL A 70 1.15 9.40 -11.25
C VAL A 70 1.14 10.81 -10.67
N PRO A 71 0.16 11.66 -11.01
CA PRO A 71 0.14 13.08 -10.62
C PRO A 71 0.22 13.31 -9.11
N ASP A 72 -0.48 12.48 -8.33
CA ASP A 72 -0.41 12.51 -6.87
C ASP A 72 0.73 11.60 -6.40
N THR A 73 1.93 12.17 -6.32
CA THR A 73 3.14 11.48 -5.89
C THR A 73 3.74 12.18 -4.68
N VAL A 74 4.01 11.41 -3.63
CA VAL A 74 4.67 11.87 -2.41
C VAL A 74 6.08 11.30 -2.35
N LYS A 75 7.08 12.18 -2.23
CA LYS A 75 8.46 11.78 -1.95
C LYS A 75 8.57 11.32 -0.51
N CYS A 76 9.10 10.12 -0.32
CA CYS A 76 9.48 9.56 0.97
C CYS A 76 11.01 9.42 1.06
N PRO A 77 11.59 9.40 2.25
CA PRO A 77 13.00 9.03 2.43
C PRO A 77 13.26 7.62 1.89
N SER A 78 14.51 7.32 1.52
CA SER A 78 14.93 5.94 1.31
C SER A 78 15.11 5.25 2.65
N PHE A 79 14.48 4.10 2.84
CA PHE A 79 14.55 3.30 4.07
C PHE A 79 15.50 2.10 3.95
N VAL A 80 16.20 1.96 2.84
CA VAL A 80 17.20 0.90 2.63
C VAL A 80 18.32 0.94 3.68
N TRP A 81 18.66 2.13 4.17
CA TRP A 81 19.65 2.33 5.23
C TRP A 81 19.16 1.96 6.64
N TYR A 82 17.85 1.74 6.82
CA TYR A 82 17.22 1.55 8.13
C TYR A 82 17.79 0.36 8.91
N ALA A 83 17.97 -0.77 8.23
CA ALA A 83 18.55 -1.96 8.85
C ALA A 83 20.00 -1.69 9.33
N LYS A 84 20.79 -0.94 8.55
CA LYS A 84 22.14 -0.56 8.90
C LYS A 84 22.19 0.30 10.17
N GLU A 85 21.34 1.32 10.27
CA GLU A 85 21.29 2.17 11.45
C GLU A 85 20.76 1.43 12.69
N LYS A 86 19.68 0.67 12.52
CA LYS A 86 19.00 0.04 13.64
C LYS A 86 19.67 -1.23 14.14
N PHE A 87 20.25 -2.02 13.24
CA PHE A 87 20.78 -3.35 13.54
C PHE A 87 22.28 -3.48 13.25
N GLY A 88 22.91 -2.47 12.66
CA GLY A 88 24.30 -2.52 12.23
C GLY A 88 24.55 -3.40 10.99
N ASP A 89 23.49 -3.82 10.33
CA ASP A 89 23.54 -4.69 9.16
C ASP A 89 23.11 -3.94 7.90
N ASP A 90 23.93 -3.99 6.85
CA ASP A 90 23.69 -3.33 5.58
C ASP A 90 23.37 -4.41 4.52
N ASP A 91 22.14 -4.90 4.54
CA ASP A 91 21.69 -5.93 3.61
C ASP A 91 21.21 -5.35 2.27
N GLY A 92 21.08 -4.02 2.15
CA GLY A 92 20.62 -3.33 0.94
C GLY A 92 19.19 -3.69 0.53
N TYR A 93 18.37 -4.20 1.44
CA TYR A 93 17.04 -4.73 1.13
C TYR A 93 16.02 -3.59 0.88
N SER A 94 15.69 -3.36 -0.39
CA SER A 94 14.81 -2.26 -0.82
C SER A 94 13.37 -2.39 -0.35
N ALA A 95 12.91 -3.59 0.04
CA ALA A 95 11.55 -3.79 0.51
C ALA A 95 11.22 -3.04 1.81
N TYR A 96 12.21 -2.56 2.57
CA TYR A 96 12.00 -1.64 3.70
C TYR A 96 11.34 -0.33 3.28
N ASN A 97 11.45 0.07 2.01
CA ASN A 97 10.79 1.25 1.47
C ASN A 97 9.27 1.16 1.52
N LEU A 98 8.68 -0.04 1.46
CA LEU A 98 7.24 -0.22 1.53
C LEU A 98 6.69 0.15 2.91
N PRO A 99 7.04 -0.51 4.03
CA PRO A 99 6.54 -0.14 5.35
C PRO A 99 7.01 1.26 5.76
N GLY A 100 8.24 1.65 5.44
CA GLY A 100 8.79 2.97 5.74
C GLY A 100 8.03 4.09 5.03
N GLY A 101 7.79 3.94 3.73
CA GLY A 101 7.03 4.90 2.93
C GLY A 101 5.58 5.02 3.39
N MET A 102 4.91 3.89 3.68
CA MET A 102 3.54 3.87 4.20
C MET A 102 3.45 4.60 5.56
N ASN A 103 4.39 4.33 6.46
CA ASN A 103 4.45 5.03 7.75
C ASN A 103 4.74 6.53 7.57
N HIS A 104 5.71 6.89 6.73
CA HIS A 104 6.02 8.30 6.46
C HIS A 104 4.79 9.06 5.93
N TRP A 105 4.08 8.48 4.96
CA TRP A 105 2.88 9.09 4.41
C TRP A 105 1.76 9.18 5.45
N ALA A 106 1.48 8.12 6.18
CA ALA A 106 0.40 8.08 7.16
C ALA A 106 0.59 9.13 8.28
N GLN A 107 1.86 9.34 8.72
CA GLN A 107 2.17 10.25 9.82
C GLN A 107 2.33 11.72 9.39
N ASN A 108 2.67 12.00 8.13
CA ASN A 108 3.02 13.36 7.69
C ASN A 108 2.05 13.94 6.66
N VAL A 109 1.34 13.12 5.91
CA VAL A 109 0.40 13.54 4.85
C VAL A 109 -1.00 13.08 5.18
N GLY A 110 -1.20 11.77 5.33
CA GLY A 110 -2.47 11.16 5.68
C GLY A 110 -3.55 11.30 4.60
N THR A 111 -4.80 11.09 5.02
CA THR A 111 -5.97 11.20 4.15
C THR A 111 -7.20 11.70 4.93
N ASP A 112 -8.10 12.35 4.23
CA ASP A 112 -9.46 12.68 4.67
C ASP A 112 -10.49 11.60 4.31
N ARG A 113 -10.06 10.53 3.62
CA ARG A 113 -10.91 9.41 3.21
C ARG A 113 -11.08 8.42 4.34
N LYS A 114 -12.20 7.72 4.32
CA LYS A 114 -12.51 6.73 5.34
C LYS A 114 -11.68 5.46 5.21
N TRP A 115 -11.39 5.05 3.98
CA TRP A 115 -10.72 3.80 3.67
C TRP A 115 -9.36 4.04 3.02
N VAL A 116 -8.34 3.35 3.52
CA VAL A 116 -7.04 3.26 2.86
C VAL A 116 -6.93 1.88 2.20
N VAL A 117 -6.63 1.88 0.91
CA VAL A 117 -6.34 0.68 0.13
C VAL A 117 -4.85 0.66 -0.18
N LYS A 118 -4.09 -0.14 0.55
CA LYS A 118 -2.68 -0.39 0.22
C LYS A 118 -2.62 -1.38 -0.95
N LEU A 119 -1.80 -1.07 -1.94
CA LEU A 119 -1.55 -1.93 -3.11
C LEU A 119 -0.05 -2.16 -3.30
N ASP A 120 0.31 -3.31 -3.86
CA ASP A 120 1.61 -3.49 -4.48
C ASP A 120 1.62 -2.86 -5.88
N ALA A 121 2.75 -2.29 -6.30
CA ALA A 121 2.84 -1.52 -7.53
C ALA A 121 2.63 -2.36 -8.81
N ASP A 122 2.80 -3.68 -8.72
CA ASP A 122 2.66 -4.64 -9.83
C ASP A 122 1.23 -5.20 -9.98
N MET A 123 0.25 -4.57 -9.32
CA MET A 123 -1.15 -4.94 -9.43
C MET A 123 -1.89 -4.18 -10.53
N LEU A 124 -3.03 -4.73 -10.96
CA LEU A 124 -3.99 -4.08 -11.84
C LEU A 124 -5.39 -4.13 -11.21
N LEU A 125 -6.07 -3.01 -11.24
CA LEU A 125 -7.47 -2.93 -10.81
C LEU A 125 -8.40 -3.27 -11.98
N LEU A 126 -9.20 -4.30 -11.83
CA LEU A 126 -10.16 -4.75 -12.84
C LEU A 126 -11.58 -4.22 -12.59
N LYS A 127 -11.87 -3.88 -11.34
CA LYS A 127 -13.12 -3.25 -10.90
C LYS A 127 -12.85 -2.40 -9.65
N PRO A 128 -13.72 -1.45 -9.31
CA PRO A 128 -13.65 -0.76 -8.02
C PRO A 128 -13.75 -1.74 -6.86
N LEU A 129 -13.04 -1.44 -5.78
CA LEU A 129 -13.20 -2.16 -4.52
C LEU A 129 -14.38 -1.57 -3.75
N SER A 130 -15.13 -2.41 -3.05
CA SER A 130 -16.21 -1.98 -2.17
C SER A 130 -16.17 -2.76 -0.86
N VAL A 131 -16.24 -2.06 0.27
CA VAL A 131 -16.31 -2.70 1.60
C VAL A 131 -17.62 -3.44 1.82
N ARG A 132 -18.63 -3.25 0.97
CA ARG A 132 -19.87 -4.05 0.96
C ARG A 132 -19.61 -5.46 0.42
N GLU A 133 -18.71 -5.59 -0.58
CA GLU A 133 -18.32 -6.88 -1.16
C GLU A 133 -17.17 -7.52 -0.38
N ILE A 134 -16.24 -6.69 0.13
CA ILE A 134 -15.00 -7.12 0.79
C ILE A 134 -15.02 -6.51 2.19
N PRO A 135 -15.55 -7.24 3.19
CA PRO A 135 -15.84 -6.65 4.49
C PRO A 135 -14.57 -6.21 5.22
N ALA A 136 -14.38 -4.90 5.33
CA ALA A 136 -13.46 -4.25 6.23
C ALA A 136 -14.26 -3.36 7.20
N SER A 137 -13.77 -3.17 8.40
CA SER A 137 -14.36 -2.30 9.39
C SER A 137 -13.30 -1.81 10.37
N LYS A 138 -13.62 -0.85 11.22
CA LYS A 138 -12.68 -0.43 12.27
C LYS A 138 -12.26 -1.64 13.10
N GLY A 139 -10.95 -1.84 13.26
CA GLY A 139 -10.34 -2.99 13.92
C GLY A 139 -10.24 -4.26 13.06
N VAL A 140 -10.73 -4.24 11.82
CA VAL A 140 -10.71 -5.40 10.91
C VAL A 140 -10.25 -4.97 9.51
N ALA A 141 -9.03 -5.33 9.13
CA ALA A 141 -8.54 -5.18 7.78
C ALA A 141 -9.01 -6.34 6.88
N ALA A 142 -9.26 -6.05 5.61
CA ALA A 142 -9.50 -7.07 4.58
C ALA A 142 -8.29 -7.16 3.65
N SER A 143 -7.94 -8.37 3.22
CA SER A 143 -6.80 -8.63 2.33
C SER A 143 -7.05 -9.83 1.43
N GLY A 144 -6.29 -9.91 0.32
CA GLY A 144 -6.27 -11.09 -0.54
C GLY A 144 -5.51 -12.25 0.12
N GLN A 145 -6.06 -13.47 0.02
CA GLN A 145 -5.37 -14.67 0.43
C GLN A 145 -4.71 -15.34 -0.78
N TYR A 146 -3.43 -15.69 -0.64
CA TYR A 146 -2.63 -16.29 -1.70
C TYR A 146 -1.88 -17.51 -1.20
N ASP A 147 -2.13 -18.67 -1.79
CA ASP A 147 -1.54 -19.95 -1.36
C ASP A 147 -0.01 -20.03 -1.56
N TYR A 148 0.55 -19.19 -2.44
CA TYR A 148 1.99 -19.12 -2.67
C TYR A 148 2.75 -18.31 -1.60
N LEU A 149 2.06 -17.53 -0.78
CA LEU A 149 2.68 -16.76 0.30
C LEU A 149 3.01 -17.68 1.46
N VAL A 150 4.29 -17.97 1.64
CA VAL A 150 4.79 -18.95 2.61
C VAL A 150 5.28 -18.32 3.92
N GLY A 151 5.25 -17.00 4.05
CA GLY A 151 5.78 -16.28 5.22
C GLY A 151 5.20 -16.73 6.56
N THR A 152 3.94 -17.18 6.57
CA THR A 152 3.29 -17.72 7.77
C THR A 152 3.66 -19.19 8.07
N LYS A 153 4.34 -19.89 7.14
CA LYS A 153 4.67 -21.33 7.25
C LYS A 153 6.17 -21.58 7.35
N ASN A 154 7.00 -20.56 7.22
CA ASN A 154 8.47 -20.68 7.25
C ASN A 154 9.06 -20.54 8.67
N GLY A 155 8.23 -20.40 9.69
CA GLY A 155 8.65 -20.28 11.08
C GLY A 155 9.19 -18.89 11.48
N MET A 156 9.14 -17.89 10.60
CA MET A 156 9.57 -16.52 10.93
C MET A 156 8.54 -15.78 11.80
N ALA A 157 7.27 -16.09 11.65
CA ALA A 157 6.19 -15.44 12.40
C ALA A 157 6.36 -15.55 13.92
N LYS A 158 6.96 -16.63 14.41
CA LYS A 158 7.27 -16.83 15.84
C LYS A 158 8.21 -15.77 16.44
N TRP A 159 8.90 -15.00 15.61
CA TRP A 159 9.75 -13.91 16.10
C TRP A 159 8.93 -12.66 16.47
N PHE A 160 7.68 -12.58 16.01
CA PHE A 160 6.82 -11.41 16.15
C PHE A 160 5.55 -11.70 16.96
N VAL A 161 5.09 -12.95 16.94
CA VAL A 161 3.86 -13.37 17.61
C VAL A 161 4.08 -14.68 18.36
N ASP A 162 3.25 -14.93 19.37
CA ASP A 162 3.26 -16.20 20.08
C ASP A 162 2.67 -17.35 19.22
N GLU A 163 2.92 -18.61 19.63
CA GLU A 163 2.55 -19.81 18.89
C GLU A 163 1.04 -19.92 18.62
N GLU A 164 0.20 -19.46 19.52
CA GLU A 164 -1.25 -19.52 19.38
C GLU A 164 -1.76 -18.51 18.32
N VAL A 165 -1.08 -17.38 18.18
CA VAL A 165 -1.34 -16.40 17.11
C VAL A 165 -0.78 -16.90 15.79
N GLU A 166 0.46 -17.44 15.78
CA GLU A 166 1.11 -17.98 14.56
C GLU A 166 0.23 -19.02 13.87
N LYS A 167 -0.39 -19.93 14.61
CA LYS A 167 -1.29 -20.96 14.07
C LYS A 167 -2.51 -20.42 13.33
N ARG A 168 -2.90 -19.18 13.61
CA ARG A 168 -4.09 -18.52 13.03
C ARG A 168 -3.76 -17.55 11.92
N LEU A 169 -2.48 -17.31 11.63
CA LEU A 169 -2.08 -16.42 10.55
C LEU A 169 -2.49 -17.00 9.20
N ALA A 170 -3.06 -16.14 8.36
CA ALA A 170 -3.39 -16.47 6.99
C ALA A 170 -2.31 -15.90 6.02
N PRO A 171 -2.01 -16.60 4.91
CA PRO A 171 -1.10 -16.10 3.88
C PRO A 171 -1.79 -15.01 3.05
N VAL A 172 -1.76 -13.79 3.56
CA VAL A 172 -2.40 -12.61 2.94
C VAL A 172 -1.35 -11.60 2.49
N GLY A 173 -1.69 -10.77 1.51
CA GLY A 173 -0.80 -9.72 1.03
C GLY A 173 -1.23 -9.15 -0.32
N GLY A 174 -0.32 -8.37 -0.93
CA GLY A 174 -0.52 -7.72 -2.22
C GLY A 174 -1.42 -6.51 -2.15
N TRP A 175 -2.61 -6.64 -1.57
CA TRP A 175 -3.52 -5.54 -1.29
C TRP A 175 -4.22 -5.71 0.05
N GLU A 176 -4.45 -4.60 0.73
CA GLU A 176 -5.20 -4.54 1.99
C GLU A 176 -6.10 -3.32 2.02
N ILE A 177 -7.29 -3.47 2.63
CA ILE A 177 -8.21 -2.39 2.93
C ILE A 177 -8.25 -2.19 4.44
N PHE A 178 -8.02 -0.94 4.88
CA PHE A 178 -8.06 -0.53 6.29
C PHE A 178 -9.05 0.62 6.47
N ASP A 179 -9.65 0.70 7.65
CA ASP A 179 -10.11 1.99 8.16
C ASP A 179 -8.90 2.95 8.26
N ALA A 180 -9.05 4.21 7.88
CA ALA A 180 -7.92 5.13 7.79
C ALA A 180 -7.25 5.41 9.14
N GLU A 181 -8.01 5.46 10.23
CA GLU A 181 -7.46 5.65 11.59
C GLU A 181 -6.65 4.41 12.01
N ASP A 182 -7.17 3.21 11.72
CA ASP A 182 -6.45 1.96 11.99
C ASP A 182 -5.14 1.89 11.20
N PHE A 183 -5.15 2.33 9.93
CA PHE A 183 -3.94 2.37 9.11
C PHE A 183 -2.88 3.29 9.72
N VAL A 184 -3.26 4.51 10.12
CA VAL A 184 -2.35 5.46 10.77
C VAL A 184 -1.76 4.88 12.07
N ASN A 185 -2.58 4.21 12.86
CA ASN A 185 -2.14 3.61 14.12
C ASN A 185 -1.26 2.36 13.91
N MET A 186 -1.47 1.59 12.84
CA MET A 186 -0.75 0.36 12.55
C MET A 186 0.63 0.61 11.93
N THR A 187 0.78 1.61 11.05
CA THR A 187 2.00 1.80 10.26
C THR A 187 3.28 2.00 11.09
N PRO A 188 3.30 2.69 12.26
CA PRO A 188 4.51 2.77 13.09
C PRO A 188 4.96 1.39 13.61
N HIS A 189 4.00 0.52 13.96
CA HIS A 189 4.30 -0.84 14.43
C HIS A 189 4.82 -1.72 13.31
N TRP A 190 4.22 -1.63 12.12
CA TRP A 190 4.68 -2.35 10.94
C TRP A 190 6.11 -1.95 10.54
N PHE A 191 6.41 -0.66 10.56
CA PHE A 191 7.74 -0.16 10.22
C PHE A 191 8.81 -0.50 11.28
N ALA A 192 8.42 -0.61 12.56
CA ALA A 192 9.35 -0.87 13.66
C ALA A 192 9.82 -2.34 13.77
N GLN A 193 9.19 -3.27 13.06
CA GLN A 193 9.50 -4.71 13.06
C GLN A 193 10.47 -5.10 11.95
#